data_4bbf1f36eb939e629a465c83fb8767aa
#
_entry.id   4bbf1f36eb939e629a465c83fb8767aa
#
_cell.length_a   1.000
_cell.length_b   1.000
_cell.length_c   1.000
_cell.angle_alpha   90.00
_cell.angle_beta   90.00
_cell.angle_gamma   90.00
#
_symmetry.space_group_name_H-M   'P 1'
#
loop_
_entity.id
_entity.type
_entity.pdbx_description
1 polymer ?
#
loop_
_entity_poly.entity_id
_entity_poly.type
_entity_poly.pdbx_seq_one_letter_code
_entity_poly.pdbx_strand_id
1 'polypeptide(L)'
;MNRKILITYFENFASRAINASKEVVCALDDKIIIDDDIFCIEKKELKVSWNDIEKQINEIDEGFDFLILCGEAQSYEKVTIEVKANNICKGVDKYGISKDINIEVLKDKNEEINTLFEINNF
;
A
#
# COMPACT_ATOMS: atom_id res chain seq x y z
N MET A 1 12.35 -19.79 -10.31
CA MET A 1 10.95 -19.97 -9.82
C MET A 1 10.19 -18.69 -10.15
N ASN A 2 8.94 -18.80 -10.52
CA ASN A 2 8.10 -17.62 -10.79
C ASN A 2 7.35 -17.22 -9.53
N ARG A 3 7.44 -15.95 -9.18
CA ARG A 3 6.73 -15.32 -8.05
C ARG A 3 5.79 -14.25 -8.57
N LYS A 4 4.67 -14.07 -7.90
CA LYS A 4 3.71 -13.00 -8.19
C LYS A 4 3.71 -11.97 -7.09
N ILE A 5 3.85 -10.72 -7.48
CA ILE A 5 3.82 -9.58 -6.56
C ILE A 5 2.68 -8.66 -6.97
N LEU A 6 1.83 -8.28 -6.03
CA LEU A 6 0.93 -7.15 -6.19
C LEU A 6 1.52 -5.93 -5.51
N ILE A 7 1.64 -4.84 -6.26
CA ILE A 7 2.03 -3.54 -5.73
C ILE A 7 0.85 -2.58 -5.86
N THR A 8 0.39 -2.02 -4.76
CA THR A 8 -0.66 -1.02 -4.77
C THR A 8 -0.08 0.38 -4.62
N TYR A 9 -0.76 1.36 -5.16
CA TYR A 9 -0.46 2.78 -5.04
C TYR A 9 -1.76 3.56 -4.98
N PHE A 10 -1.70 4.83 -4.63
CA PHE A 10 -2.88 5.66 -4.50
C PHE A 10 -3.05 6.62 -5.66
N GLU A 11 -4.30 6.96 -5.96
CA GLU A 11 -4.64 8.05 -6.87
C GLU A 11 -4.11 9.39 -6.34
N ASN A 12 -4.05 10.39 -7.21
CA ASN A 12 -3.70 11.74 -6.80
C ASN A 12 -4.73 12.28 -5.80
N PHE A 13 -4.28 12.94 -4.75
CA PHE A 13 -5.15 13.47 -3.70
C PHE A 13 -4.69 14.84 -3.19
N ALA A 14 -5.54 15.50 -2.40
CA ALA A 14 -5.37 16.89 -1.97
C ALA A 14 -5.26 17.83 -3.20
N SER A 15 -4.57 18.94 -3.09
CA SER A 15 -4.35 19.89 -4.19
C SER A 15 -3.16 19.50 -5.09
N ARG A 16 -2.66 18.27 -5.00
CA ARG A 16 -1.49 17.80 -5.73
C ARG A 16 -1.89 17.11 -7.03
N ALA A 17 -1.28 17.52 -8.13
CA ALA A 17 -1.48 16.90 -9.43
C ALA A 17 -0.78 15.54 -9.58
N ILE A 18 0.20 15.25 -8.73
CA ILE A 18 1.05 14.07 -8.80
C ILE A 18 1.08 13.38 -7.44
N ASN A 19 0.92 12.06 -7.45
CA ASN A 19 1.18 11.20 -6.29
C ASN A 19 2.48 10.43 -6.53
N ALA A 20 3.46 10.58 -5.66
CA ALA A 20 4.77 9.96 -5.82
C ALA A 20 4.69 8.42 -5.84
N SER A 21 3.79 7.82 -5.07
CA SER A 21 3.61 6.36 -5.11
C SER A 21 3.16 5.86 -6.48
N LYS A 22 2.25 6.60 -7.13
CA LYS A 22 1.79 6.32 -8.48
C LYS A 22 2.92 6.40 -9.50
N GLU A 23 3.69 7.48 -9.48
CA GLU A 23 4.81 7.68 -10.41
C GLU A 23 5.84 6.56 -10.30
N VAL A 24 6.23 6.20 -9.08
CA VAL A 24 7.23 5.14 -8.84
C VAL A 24 6.71 3.78 -9.29
N VAL A 25 5.52 3.39 -8.86
CA VAL A 25 4.96 2.07 -9.18
C VAL A 25 4.69 1.92 -10.68
N CYS A 26 4.14 2.95 -11.31
CA CYS A 26 3.88 2.92 -12.75
C CYS A 26 5.17 2.86 -13.59
N ALA A 27 6.30 3.34 -13.07
CA ALA A 27 7.59 3.30 -13.74
C ALA A 27 8.30 1.95 -13.62
N LEU A 28 7.87 1.07 -12.70
CA LEU A 28 8.45 -0.27 -12.56
C LEU A 28 8.09 -1.15 -13.75
N ASP A 29 9.03 -1.99 -14.16
CA ASP A 29 8.75 -3.05 -15.13
C ASP A 29 7.76 -4.07 -14.56
N ASP A 30 6.96 -4.67 -15.43
CA ASP A 30 6.00 -5.71 -15.03
C ASP A 30 6.68 -7.05 -14.71
N LYS A 31 7.98 -7.13 -14.93
CA LYS A 31 8.77 -8.33 -14.70
C LYS A 31 10.16 -7.95 -14.25
N ILE A 32 10.58 -8.50 -13.13
CA ILE A 32 11.92 -8.30 -12.57
C ILE A 32 12.56 -9.68 -12.37
N ILE A 33 13.84 -9.78 -12.70
CA ILE A 33 14.64 -10.99 -12.50
C ILE A 33 15.68 -10.67 -11.43
N ILE A 34 15.66 -11.43 -10.35
CA ILE A 34 16.64 -11.33 -9.25
C ILE A 34 17.21 -12.73 -9.05
N ASP A 35 18.52 -12.84 -9.22
CA ASP A 35 19.20 -14.12 -9.30
C ASP A 35 18.55 -15.01 -10.36
N ASP A 36 18.05 -16.18 -10.05
CA ASP A 36 17.34 -17.06 -10.98
C ASP A 36 15.83 -17.00 -10.84
N ASP A 37 15.31 -16.15 -9.96
CA ASP A 37 13.88 -15.97 -9.72
C ASP A 37 13.28 -14.88 -10.60
N ILE A 38 12.11 -15.17 -11.16
CA ILE A 38 11.33 -14.24 -11.97
C ILE A 38 10.16 -13.71 -11.11
N PHE A 39 10.10 -12.41 -10.95
CA PHE A 39 9.02 -11.73 -10.26
C PHE A 39 8.09 -11.05 -11.28
N CYS A 40 6.86 -11.52 -11.36
CA CYS A 40 5.81 -10.91 -12.17
C CYS A 40 5.06 -9.91 -11.28
N ILE A 41 5.01 -8.66 -11.71
CA ILE A 41 4.46 -7.55 -10.94
C ILE A 41 3.11 -7.13 -11.53
N GLU A 42 2.08 -7.20 -10.72
CA GLU A 42 0.79 -6.56 -10.99
C GLU A 42 0.70 -5.27 -10.17
N LYS A 43 0.06 -4.27 -10.76
CA LYS A 43 -0.08 -2.92 -10.18
C LYS A 43 -1.55 -2.60 -10.00
N LYS A 44 -1.93 -2.07 -8.86
CA LYS A 44 -3.32 -1.70 -8.58
C LYS A 44 -3.39 -0.30 -7.98
N GLU A 45 -4.15 0.58 -8.63
CA GLU A 45 -4.49 1.89 -8.08
C GLU A 45 -5.60 1.77 -7.04
N LEU A 46 -5.39 2.40 -5.89
CA LEU A 46 -6.39 2.51 -4.84
C LEU A 46 -6.92 3.94 -4.76
N LYS A 47 -8.22 4.08 -4.53
CA LYS A 47 -8.82 5.38 -4.24
C LYS A 47 -8.48 5.81 -2.80
N VAL A 48 -8.21 7.08 -2.62
CA VAL A 48 -8.06 7.70 -1.30
C VAL A 48 -9.46 7.97 -0.75
N SER A 49 -10.16 6.91 -0.38
CA SER A 49 -11.57 6.94 0.00
C SER A 49 -11.85 5.95 1.13
N TRP A 50 -12.34 6.46 2.26
CA TRP A 50 -12.77 5.63 3.37
C TRP A 50 -13.92 4.68 3.01
N ASN A 51 -14.81 5.12 2.11
CA ASN A 51 -15.96 4.31 1.69
C ASN A 51 -15.59 3.16 0.74
N ASP A 52 -14.47 3.30 0.01
CA ASP A 52 -14.09 2.35 -1.04
C ASP A 52 -12.96 1.41 -0.64
N ILE A 53 -12.13 1.79 0.33
CA ILE A 53 -10.88 1.07 0.62
C ILE A 53 -11.11 -0.39 1.04
N GLU A 54 -12.08 -0.65 1.87
CA GLU A 54 -12.38 -2.01 2.33
C GLU A 54 -12.78 -2.91 1.16
N LYS A 55 -13.65 -2.43 0.29
CA LYS A 55 -14.07 -3.15 -0.91
C LYS A 55 -12.89 -3.41 -1.84
N GLN A 56 -12.05 -2.40 -2.08
CA GLN A 56 -10.89 -2.53 -2.95
C GLN A 56 -9.87 -3.55 -2.44
N ILE A 57 -9.65 -3.60 -1.13
CA ILE A 57 -8.76 -4.58 -0.51
C ILE A 57 -9.36 -6.00 -0.58
N ASN A 58 -10.67 -6.13 -0.34
CA ASN A 58 -11.37 -7.43 -0.42
C ASN A 58 -11.45 -7.99 -1.85
N GLU A 59 -11.30 -7.15 -2.87
CA GLU A 59 -11.24 -7.55 -4.27
C GLU A 59 -9.86 -8.07 -4.71
N ILE A 60 -8.85 -8.00 -3.84
CA ILE A 60 -7.51 -8.51 -4.15
C ILE A 60 -7.52 -10.03 -4.11
N ASP A 61 -7.09 -10.66 -5.20
CA ASP A 61 -6.97 -12.11 -5.29
C ASP A 61 -5.91 -12.66 -4.33
N GLU A 62 -6.14 -13.86 -3.83
CA GLU A 62 -5.21 -14.55 -2.92
C GLU A 62 -3.99 -15.18 -3.62
N GLY A 63 -3.89 -15.04 -4.94
CA GLY A 63 -2.88 -15.71 -5.76
C GLY A 63 -1.49 -15.04 -5.78
N PHE A 64 -1.24 -14.06 -4.92
CA PHE A 64 0.04 -13.36 -4.84
C PHE A 64 0.94 -13.93 -3.76
N ASP A 65 2.24 -14.06 -4.07
CA ASP A 65 3.27 -14.44 -3.09
C ASP A 65 3.60 -13.28 -2.16
N PHE A 66 3.55 -12.05 -2.69
CA PHE A 66 3.85 -10.82 -1.94
C PHE A 66 2.86 -9.70 -2.25
N LEU A 67 2.57 -8.92 -1.23
CA LEU A 67 1.79 -7.69 -1.33
C LEU A 67 2.64 -6.52 -0.83
N ILE A 68 2.84 -5.52 -1.69
CA ILE A 68 3.58 -4.30 -1.34
C ILE A 68 2.62 -3.12 -1.46
N LEU A 69 2.41 -2.41 -0.36
CA LEU A 69 1.55 -1.23 -0.31
C LEU A 69 2.43 0.02 -0.35
N CYS A 70 2.25 0.82 -1.39
CA CYS A 70 2.98 2.08 -1.56
C CYS A 70 2.04 3.27 -1.32
N GLY A 71 2.55 4.28 -0.63
CA GLY A 71 1.83 5.52 -0.38
C GLY A 71 2.77 6.71 -0.36
N GLU A 72 2.23 7.91 -0.51
CA GLU A 72 2.96 9.15 -0.35
C GLU A 72 2.68 9.75 1.02
N ALA A 73 3.74 9.98 1.80
CA ALA A 73 3.66 10.69 3.08
C ALA A 73 4.33 12.06 2.92
N GLN A 74 3.57 13.13 3.05
CA GLN A 74 4.06 14.51 2.85
C GLN A 74 5.20 14.92 3.80
N SER A 75 5.25 14.31 4.98
CA SER A 75 6.27 14.60 5.99
C SER A 75 7.59 13.86 5.76
N TYR A 76 7.65 12.93 4.83
CA TYR A 76 8.85 12.14 4.57
C TYR A 76 9.61 12.72 3.38
N GLU A 77 10.92 12.94 3.57
CA GLU A 77 11.82 13.41 2.52
C GLU A 77 12.50 12.27 1.73
N LYS A 78 12.37 11.05 2.22
CA LYS A 78 13.02 9.86 1.66
C LYS A 78 12.02 8.72 1.53
N VAL A 79 12.35 7.77 0.64
CA VAL A 79 11.66 6.47 0.61
C VAL A 79 11.85 5.81 1.97
N THR A 80 10.74 5.48 2.61
CA THR A 80 10.70 4.91 3.96
C THR A 80 9.93 3.60 3.95
N ILE A 81 10.47 2.59 4.60
CA ILE A 81 9.76 1.34 4.81
C ILE A 81 9.03 1.42 6.14
N GLU A 82 7.70 1.34 6.09
CA GLU A 82 6.88 1.25 7.30
C GLU A 82 7.01 -0.13 7.92
N VAL A 83 7.36 -0.16 9.20
CA VAL A 83 7.63 -1.42 9.89
C VAL A 83 6.41 -2.01 10.57
N LYS A 84 5.37 -1.20 10.76
CA LYS A 84 4.12 -1.61 11.38
C LYS A 84 2.95 -0.78 10.90
N ALA A 85 1.76 -1.36 10.96
CA ALA A 85 0.51 -0.67 10.75
C ALA A 85 -0.32 -0.67 12.04
N ASN A 86 -1.03 0.41 12.29
CA ASN A 86 -1.96 0.53 13.41
C ASN A 86 -3.39 0.25 12.94
N ASN A 87 -4.16 -0.46 13.74
CA ASN A 87 -5.56 -0.74 13.45
C ASN A 87 -6.46 0.45 13.85
N ILE A 88 -6.21 1.59 13.23
CA ILE A 88 -6.97 2.83 13.45
C ILE A 88 -7.29 3.49 12.10
N CYS A 89 -8.44 4.19 12.06
CA CYS A 89 -8.83 5.00 10.91
C CYS A 89 -8.83 6.47 11.34
N LYS A 90 -7.95 7.28 10.78
CA LYS A 90 -7.83 8.70 11.11
C LYS A 90 -7.47 9.54 9.88
N GLY A 91 -8.16 10.62 9.71
CA GLY A 91 -7.87 11.61 8.69
C GLY A 91 -9.04 11.88 7.74
N VAL A 92 -8.82 12.81 6.83
CA VAL A 92 -9.77 13.22 5.78
C VAL A 92 -9.32 12.63 4.46
N ASP A 93 -10.23 11.97 3.76
CA ASP A 93 -9.95 11.40 2.45
C ASP A 93 -10.06 12.44 1.32
N LYS A 94 -9.81 12.03 0.09
CA LYS A 94 -9.92 12.87 -1.11
C LYS A 94 -11.33 13.42 -1.32
N TYR A 95 -12.34 12.72 -0.84
CA TYR A 95 -13.77 13.03 -1.06
C TYR A 95 -14.38 13.80 0.12
N GLY A 96 -13.57 14.25 1.07
CA GLY A 96 -14.00 15.05 2.22
C GLY A 96 -14.58 14.23 3.37
N ILE A 97 -14.49 12.91 3.32
CA ILE A 97 -14.94 12.03 4.40
C ILE A 97 -13.87 11.98 5.49
N SER A 98 -14.25 12.34 6.71
CA SER A 98 -13.36 12.35 7.86
C SER A 98 -13.65 11.16 8.77
N LYS A 99 -12.57 10.51 9.23
CA LYS A 99 -12.64 9.53 10.31
C LYS A 99 -11.65 9.90 11.41
N ASP A 100 -12.08 9.78 12.65
CA ASP A 100 -11.24 9.93 13.84
C ASP A 100 -11.71 8.90 14.85
N ILE A 101 -11.50 7.63 14.52
CA ILE A 101 -12.02 6.54 15.30
C ILE A 101 -10.94 5.50 15.48
N ASN A 102 -10.64 5.17 16.76
CA ASN A 102 -10.01 3.92 17.14
C ASN A 102 -11.01 2.78 16.91
N ILE A 103 -11.35 2.54 15.64
CA ILE A 103 -12.15 1.36 15.28
C ILE A 103 -11.17 0.24 15.03
N GLU A 104 -11.37 -0.86 15.70
CA GLU A 104 -10.83 -2.13 15.25
C GLU A 104 -11.42 -2.45 13.88
N VAL A 105 -10.67 -2.11 12.84
CA VAL A 105 -11.02 -2.42 11.44
C VAL A 105 -11.12 -3.95 11.27
N LEU A 106 -10.33 -4.67 12.04
CA LEU A 106 -10.37 -6.14 12.13
C LEU A 106 -10.59 -6.52 13.61
N LYS A 107 -11.84 -6.85 13.94
CA LYS A 107 -12.28 -7.09 15.33
C LYS A 107 -11.51 -8.14 16.14
N ASP A 108 -10.77 -9.03 15.46
CA ASP A 108 -10.05 -10.17 16.08
C ASP A 108 -8.53 -10.05 15.94
N LYS A 109 -7.99 -8.88 15.55
CA LYS A 109 -6.57 -8.68 15.33
C LYS A 109 -5.98 -7.68 16.33
N ASN A 110 -4.68 -7.81 16.57
CA ASN A 110 -3.91 -6.87 17.39
C ASN A 110 -4.01 -5.44 16.84
N GLU A 111 -3.84 -4.43 17.70
CA GLU A 111 -3.84 -3.03 17.30
C GLU A 111 -2.69 -2.68 16.35
N GLU A 112 -1.61 -3.45 16.35
CA GLU A 112 -0.44 -3.29 15.49
C GLU A 112 -0.17 -4.54 14.67
N ILE A 113 0.21 -4.34 13.41
CA ILE A 113 0.66 -5.40 12.50
C ILE A 113 2.07 -5.04 12.04
N ASN A 114 3.02 -5.97 12.20
CA ASN A 114 4.39 -5.77 11.78
C ASN A 114 4.58 -6.13 10.30
N THR A 115 5.47 -5.40 9.62
CA THR A 115 5.89 -5.78 8.29
C THR A 115 6.69 -7.08 8.30
N LEU A 116 6.64 -7.81 7.18
CA LEU A 116 7.45 -9.00 6.96
C LEU A 116 8.85 -8.68 6.41
N PHE A 117 9.13 -7.41 6.07
CA PHE A 117 10.44 -7.03 5.59
C PHE A 117 11.50 -7.06 6.70
N GLU A 118 12.66 -7.64 6.39
CA GLU A 118 13.85 -7.51 7.22
C GLU A 118 14.49 -6.14 6.96
N ILE A 119 14.64 -5.35 8.03
CA ILE A 119 15.07 -3.95 7.94
C ILE A 119 16.56 -3.78 8.19
N ASN A 120 17.26 -4.85 8.57
CA ASN A 120 18.65 -4.81 9.01
C ASN A 120 19.67 -4.37 7.92
N ASN A 121 19.24 -4.28 6.68
CA ASN A 121 20.09 -3.94 5.53
C ASN A 121 19.74 -2.60 4.86
N PHE A 122 18.94 -1.78 5.53
CA PHE A 122 18.55 -0.46 5.03
C PHE A 122 19.23 0.67 5.79
#